data_e98bee94ddb9522c3c2033123bf361a7
#
_entry.id   e98bee94ddb9522c3c2033123bf361a7
#
_cell.length_a   1.000
_cell.length_b   1.000
_cell.length_c   1.000
_cell.angle_alpha   90.00
_cell.angle_beta   90.00
_cell.angle_gamma   90.00
#
_symmetry.space_group_name_H-M   'P 1'
#
loop_
_entity.id
_entity.type
_entity.pdbx_description
1 polymer ?
#
loop_
_entity_poly.entity_id
_entity_poly.type
_entity_poly.pdbx_seq_one_letter_code
_entity_poly.pdbx_strand_id
1 'polypeptide(L)'
;ILASSLLLYQKNKKIKIKKGTIINENLINLLLKNNIKSVTCAILDKDDVEENKAVYEIAINILNYGQSNLAIQDPRQGRCNLISNINGLLVFDPEQLFLINSVTDEIGVASLKPYSYVKKNQIIVSIKAIPFAINKKVMKKIIKTSSNCFKVLPFQKKNVHLIQSRNQNTLEKVLEKTVIITK
;
A
#
# COMPACT_ATOMS: atom_id res chain seq x y z
N ILE A 1 14.81 3.14 18.77
CA ILE A 1 15.04 2.53 17.45
C ILE A 1 16.02 3.36 16.64
N LEU A 2 16.79 2.71 15.75
CA LEU A 2 17.80 3.34 14.91
C LEU A 2 17.15 4.24 13.84
N ALA A 3 17.56 5.52 13.77
CA ALA A 3 16.95 6.50 12.85
C ALA A 3 17.41 6.38 11.39
N SER A 4 18.57 5.74 11.14
CA SER A 4 19.14 5.56 9.81
C SER A 4 19.80 4.19 9.67
N SER A 5 19.90 3.68 8.44
CA SER A 5 20.65 2.43 8.20
C SER A 5 22.16 2.65 8.35
N LEU A 6 22.84 1.69 8.94
CA LEU A 6 24.29 1.71 9.13
C LEU A 6 24.95 0.53 8.42
N LEU A 7 26.19 0.72 7.98
CA LEU A 7 27.05 -0.32 7.46
C LEU A 7 28.13 -0.62 8.49
N LEU A 8 28.16 -1.83 8.98
CA LEU A 8 29.09 -2.29 10.01
C LEU A 8 29.89 -3.49 9.51
N TYR A 9 30.93 -3.85 10.25
CA TYR A 9 31.71 -5.07 10.00
C TYR A 9 31.57 -6.04 11.16
N GLN A 10 31.28 -7.30 10.86
CA GLN A 10 31.26 -8.39 11.83
C GLN A 10 32.01 -9.58 11.24
N LYS A 11 33.05 -10.05 11.97
CA LYS A 11 33.92 -11.14 11.50
C LYS A 11 34.41 -10.92 10.05
N ASN A 12 34.89 -9.71 9.75
CA ASN A 12 35.37 -9.25 8.43
C ASN A 12 34.34 -9.26 7.30
N LYS A 13 33.04 -9.46 7.63
CA LYS A 13 31.93 -9.36 6.67
C LYS A 13 31.18 -8.04 6.86
N LYS A 14 30.89 -7.36 5.75
CA LYS A 14 30.07 -6.15 5.74
C LYS A 14 28.61 -6.53 5.98
N ILE A 15 28.01 -5.94 7.01
CA ILE A 15 26.60 -6.14 7.36
C ILE A 15 25.87 -4.79 7.35
N LYS A 16 24.62 -4.81 6.92
CA LYS A 16 23.76 -3.63 6.94
C LYS A 16 22.75 -3.76 8.07
N ILE A 17 22.84 -2.86 9.05
CA ILE A 17 21.79 -2.68 10.06
C ILE A 17 20.76 -1.70 9.50
N LYS A 18 19.51 -2.09 9.49
CA LYS A 18 18.44 -1.29 8.87
C LYS A 18 17.94 -0.20 9.81
N LYS A 19 17.48 0.92 9.26
CA LYS A 19 16.62 1.88 9.94
C LYS A 19 15.46 1.12 10.63
N GLY A 20 15.04 1.58 11.81
CA GLY A 20 13.97 0.94 12.60
C GLY A 20 14.44 -0.24 13.47
N THR A 21 15.72 -0.66 13.38
CA THR A 21 16.25 -1.70 14.25
C THR A 21 16.24 -1.26 15.71
N ILE A 22 15.72 -2.10 16.60
CA ILE A 22 15.75 -1.86 18.04
C ILE A 22 17.19 -1.89 18.53
N ILE A 23 17.60 -0.86 19.28
CA ILE A 23 18.93 -0.77 19.86
C ILE A 23 18.93 -1.59 21.16
N ASN A 24 19.66 -2.70 21.14
CA ASN A 24 19.88 -3.58 22.27
C ASN A 24 21.39 -3.67 22.58
N GLU A 25 21.76 -4.33 23.66
CA GLU A 25 23.16 -4.49 24.09
C GLU A 25 24.04 -5.10 23.00
N ASN A 26 23.54 -6.09 22.24
CA ASN A 26 24.31 -6.71 21.16
C ASN A 26 24.64 -5.72 20.05
N LEU A 27 23.69 -4.85 19.69
CA LEU A 27 23.93 -3.80 18.70
C LEU A 27 24.89 -2.73 19.24
N ILE A 28 24.75 -2.34 20.51
CA ILE A 28 25.68 -1.40 21.15
C ILE A 28 27.12 -1.95 21.10
N ASN A 29 27.30 -3.19 21.50
CA ASN A 29 28.63 -3.85 21.46
C ASN A 29 29.19 -3.92 20.03
N LEU A 30 28.34 -4.16 19.03
CA LEU A 30 28.76 -4.17 17.63
C LEU A 30 29.15 -2.77 17.12
N LEU A 31 28.41 -1.73 17.52
CA LEU A 31 28.74 -0.33 17.21
C LEU A 31 30.12 0.07 17.79
N LEU A 32 30.34 -0.26 19.05
CA LEU A 32 31.64 0.02 19.72
C LEU A 32 32.78 -0.70 19.03
N LYS A 33 32.64 -1.98 18.67
CA LYS A 33 33.65 -2.75 17.90
C LYS A 33 33.93 -2.15 16.51
N ASN A 34 33.01 -1.39 15.95
CA ASN A 34 33.20 -0.67 14.68
C ASN A 34 33.61 0.80 14.88
N ASN A 35 34.06 1.18 16.09
CA ASN A 35 34.48 2.55 16.45
C ASN A 35 33.37 3.61 16.23
N ILE A 36 32.11 3.21 16.25
CA ILE A 36 30.98 4.14 16.15
C ILE A 36 30.60 4.61 17.55
N LYS A 37 30.91 5.87 17.85
CA LYS A 37 30.72 6.47 19.17
C LYS A 37 29.29 7.01 19.41
N SER A 38 28.58 7.35 18.34
CA SER A 38 27.23 7.92 18.42
C SER A 38 26.38 7.50 17.23
N VAL A 39 25.09 7.36 17.46
CA VAL A 39 24.07 7.10 16.44
C VAL A 39 22.83 7.93 16.73
N THR A 40 22.16 8.37 15.69
CA THR A 40 20.84 9.00 15.84
C THR A 40 19.78 7.93 16.04
N CYS A 41 18.95 8.08 17.07
CA CYS A 41 17.87 7.15 17.39
C CYS A 41 16.58 7.90 17.73
N ALA A 42 15.44 7.25 17.51
CA ALA A 42 14.15 7.69 17.99
C ALA A 42 13.81 6.91 19.27
N ILE A 43 13.33 7.61 20.29
CA ILE A 43 12.78 7.03 21.51
C ILE A 43 11.24 7.08 21.34
N LEU A 44 10.60 5.95 21.53
CA LEU A 44 9.14 5.83 21.45
C LEU A 44 8.55 5.93 22.85
N ASP A 45 7.51 6.74 22.99
CA ASP A 45 6.75 6.84 24.22
C ASP A 45 5.78 5.66 24.38
N LYS A 46 5.22 5.50 25.58
CA LYS A 46 4.25 4.41 25.90
C LYS A 46 3.00 4.44 25.03
N ASP A 47 2.65 5.62 24.54
CA ASP A 47 1.47 5.85 23.71
C ASP A 47 1.79 5.88 22.20
N ASP A 48 3.00 5.55 21.83
CA ASP A 48 3.43 5.45 20.44
C ASP A 48 3.25 4.04 19.90
N VAL A 49 2.84 3.97 18.63
CA VAL A 49 2.77 2.76 17.82
C VAL A 49 3.85 2.85 16.76
N GLU A 50 4.74 1.87 16.71
CA GLU A 50 5.86 1.80 15.75
C GLU A 50 5.34 1.86 14.30
N GLU A 51 6.13 2.49 13.39
CA GLU A 51 5.73 2.82 12.01
C GLU A 51 5.16 1.63 11.22
N ASN A 52 5.77 0.44 11.28
CA ASN A 52 5.29 -0.73 10.53
C ASN A 52 3.99 -1.29 11.13
N LYS A 53 3.90 -1.31 12.46
CA LYS A 53 2.69 -1.74 13.16
C LYS A 53 1.53 -0.79 12.86
N ALA A 54 1.78 0.51 12.86
CA ALA A 54 0.78 1.53 12.58
C ALA A 54 0.19 1.37 11.17
N VAL A 55 1.02 1.29 10.13
CA VAL A 55 0.53 1.13 8.75
C VAL A 55 -0.15 -0.21 8.52
N TYR A 56 0.26 -1.26 9.24
CA TYR A 56 -0.39 -2.58 9.17
C TYR A 56 -1.79 -2.56 9.77
N GLU A 57 -1.97 -1.96 10.95
CA GLU A 57 -3.28 -1.82 11.60
C GLU A 57 -4.25 -0.99 10.73
N ILE A 58 -3.76 0.09 10.11
CA ILE A 58 -4.56 0.88 9.15
C ILE A 58 -4.93 0.03 7.93
N ALA A 59 -4.00 -0.75 7.38
CA ALA A 59 -4.24 -1.63 6.23
C ALA A 59 -5.32 -2.67 6.53
N ILE A 60 -5.26 -3.31 7.71
CA ILE A 60 -6.28 -4.26 8.18
C ILE A 60 -7.66 -3.58 8.22
N ASN A 61 -7.74 -2.37 8.77
CA ASN A 61 -9.01 -1.64 8.91
C ASN A 61 -9.60 -1.23 7.55
N ILE A 62 -8.75 -0.83 6.60
CA ILE A 62 -9.15 -0.51 5.23
C ILE A 62 -9.76 -1.72 4.52
N LEU A 63 -9.23 -2.92 4.77
CA LEU A 63 -9.65 -4.14 4.06
C LEU A 63 -11.03 -4.63 4.42
N ASN A 64 -11.48 -4.47 5.65
CA ASN A 64 -12.65 -5.14 6.21
C ASN A 64 -12.79 -6.60 5.69
N TYR A 65 -12.23 -7.54 6.40
CA TYR A 65 -12.05 -8.95 6.04
C TYR A 65 -13.23 -9.56 5.24
N GLY A 66 -12.95 -10.00 4.03
CA GLY A 66 -13.75 -10.97 3.28
C GLY A 66 -14.41 -10.49 1.98
N GLN A 67 -14.50 -9.19 1.69
CA GLN A 67 -15.21 -8.70 0.49
C GLN A 67 -14.42 -7.75 -0.42
N SER A 68 -13.17 -7.41 -0.06
CA SER A 68 -12.43 -6.38 -0.78
C SER A 68 -11.68 -6.90 -2.02
N ASN A 69 -11.43 -8.20 -2.13
CA ASN A 69 -10.52 -8.80 -3.12
C ASN A 69 -9.09 -8.20 -3.08
N LEU A 70 -8.65 -7.79 -1.89
CA LEU A 70 -7.36 -7.21 -1.61
C LEU A 70 -6.56 -8.08 -0.63
N ALA A 71 -5.24 -7.98 -0.72
CA ALA A 71 -4.31 -8.56 0.25
C ALA A 71 -3.33 -7.49 0.74
N ILE A 72 -2.82 -7.68 1.96
CA ILE A 72 -1.80 -6.82 2.57
C ILE A 72 -0.43 -7.39 2.22
N GLN A 73 0.49 -6.56 1.74
CA GLN A 73 1.92 -6.87 1.73
C GLN A 73 2.55 -6.55 3.08
N ASP A 74 3.53 -7.35 3.49
CA ASP A 74 4.26 -7.13 4.75
C ASP A 74 4.82 -5.70 4.82
N PRO A 75 4.56 -4.99 5.91
CA PRO A 75 5.06 -3.62 6.08
C PRO A 75 6.59 -3.57 6.12
N ARG A 76 7.15 -2.53 5.51
CA ARG A 76 8.60 -2.28 5.55
C ARG A 76 8.89 -0.79 5.59
N GLN A 77 9.68 -0.37 6.57
CA GLN A 77 10.12 1.03 6.73
C GLN A 77 8.93 2.02 6.74
N GLY A 78 7.90 1.70 7.52
CA GLY A 78 6.69 2.51 7.65
C GLY A 78 5.82 2.54 6.39
N ARG A 79 5.97 1.61 5.46
CA ARG A 79 5.10 1.47 4.28
C ARG A 79 4.41 0.12 4.26
N CYS A 80 3.12 0.13 3.97
CA CYS A 80 2.29 -1.04 3.74
C CYS A 80 1.51 -0.86 2.44
N ASN A 81 1.54 -1.87 1.57
CA ASN A 81 0.79 -1.83 0.31
C ASN A 81 -0.38 -2.81 0.35
N LEU A 82 -1.48 -2.41 -0.30
CA LEU A 82 -2.58 -3.30 -0.63
C LEU A 82 -2.48 -3.69 -2.09
N ILE A 83 -2.54 -4.98 -2.36
CA ILE A 83 -2.48 -5.56 -3.71
C ILE A 83 -3.82 -6.20 -4.08
N SER A 84 -4.15 -6.21 -5.36
CA SER A 84 -5.33 -6.89 -5.84
C SER A 84 -5.12 -8.41 -5.89
N ASN A 85 -6.11 -9.19 -5.39
CA ASN A 85 -6.12 -10.64 -5.50
C ASN A 85 -6.65 -11.14 -6.85
N ILE A 86 -7.30 -10.26 -7.62
CA ILE A 86 -7.97 -10.59 -8.89
C ILE A 86 -7.71 -9.52 -9.95
N ASN A 87 -8.01 -9.85 -11.20
CA ASN A 87 -8.21 -8.83 -12.24
C ASN A 87 -9.60 -8.24 -12.06
N GLY A 88 -9.71 -6.90 -12.06
CA GLY A 88 -11.00 -6.27 -11.80
C GLY A 88 -10.99 -4.76 -11.91
N LEU A 89 -12.02 -4.16 -11.38
CA LEU A 89 -12.23 -2.72 -11.34
C LEU A 89 -12.05 -2.23 -9.90
N LEU A 90 -11.12 -1.29 -9.68
CA LEU A 90 -10.93 -0.65 -8.38
C LEU A 90 -12.08 0.31 -8.09
N VAL A 91 -12.72 0.14 -6.93
CA VAL A 91 -13.84 0.99 -6.50
C VAL A 91 -13.58 1.50 -5.10
N PHE A 92 -13.66 2.80 -4.94
CA PHE A 92 -13.64 3.50 -3.65
C PHE A 92 -14.20 4.92 -3.83
N ASP A 93 -14.54 5.57 -2.71
CA ASP A 93 -14.96 6.96 -2.69
C ASP A 93 -13.74 7.89 -2.50
N PRO A 94 -13.42 8.78 -3.48
CA PRO A 94 -12.33 9.73 -3.37
C PRO A 94 -12.45 10.68 -2.17
N GLU A 95 -13.66 11.05 -1.76
CA GLU A 95 -13.88 11.92 -0.60
C GLU A 95 -13.46 11.21 0.68
N GLN A 96 -13.72 9.92 0.79
CA GLN A 96 -13.27 9.13 1.94
C GLN A 96 -11.74 9.05 2.00
N LEU A 97 -11.05 8.90 0.87
CA LEU A 97 -9.59 8.94 0.81
C LEU A 97 -9.05 10.32 1.24
N PHE A 98 -9.70 11.40 0.79
CA PHE A 98 -9.36 12.76 1.22
C PHE A 98 -9.55 12.94 2.74
N LEU A 99 -10.64 12.45 3.30
CA LEU A 99 -10.91 12.51 4.75
C LEU A 99 -9.85 11.75 5.56
N ILE A 100 -9.41 10.57 5.11
CA ILE A 100 -8.33 9.81 5.76
C ILE A 100 -7.05 10.64 5.81
N ASN A 101 -6.65 11.23 4.70
CA ASN A 101 -5.44 12.04 4.59
C ASN A 101 -5.54 13.38 5.35
N SER A 102 -6.77 13.85 5.64
CA SER A 102 -7.01 15.08 6.40
C SER A 102 -6.93 14.87 7.92
N VAL A 103 -6.85 13.62 8.41
CA VAL A 103 -6.79 13.35 9.85
C VAL A 103 -5.47 13.82 10.46
N THR A 104 -4.36 13.65 9.72
CA THR A 104 -3.00 13.97 10.17
C THR A 104 -2.02 13.98 8.99
N ASP A 105 -0.95 14.76 9.12
CA ASP A 105 0.18 14.76 8.17
C ASP A 105 1.18 13.61 8.46
N GLU A 106 0.98 12.84 9.53
CA GLU A 106 1.88 11.74 9.92
C GLU A 106 1.66 10.47 9.10
N ILE A 107 0.49 10.31 8.48
CA ILE A 107 0.12 9.16 7.63
C ILE A 107 -0.36 9.67 6.27
N GLY A 108 0.23 9.12 5.22
CA GLY A 108 -0.25 9.33 3.85
C GLY A 108 -0.83 8.03 3.27
N VAL A 109 -2.00 8.12 2.64
CA VAL A 109 -2.63 7.05 1.89
C VAL A 109 -2.76 7.48 0.43
N ALA A 110 -2.15 6.72 -0.48
CA ALA A 110 -2.22 6.97 -1.92
C ALA A 110 -2.83 5.76 -2.63
N SER A 111 -3.59 6.00 -3.68
CA SER A 111 -4.27 4.97 -4.46
C SER A 111 -4.19 5.26 -5.96
N LEU A 112 -4.40 4.24 -6.78
CA LEU A 112 -4.77 4.43 -8.19
C LEU A 112 -6.11 5.18 -8.27
N LYS A 113 -6.42 5.73 -9.45
CA LYS A 113 -7.71 6.41 -9.66
C LYS A 113 -8.89 5.44 -9.46
N PRO A 114 -10.03 5.90 -8.94
CA PRO A 114 -11.23 5.07 -8.90
C PRO A 114 -11.63 4.64 -10.31
N TYR A 115 -12.26 3.47 -10.41
CA TYR A 115 -12.66 2.82 -11.66
C TYR A 115 -11.51 2.45 -12.60
N SER A 116 -10.26 2.40 -12.08
CA SER A 116 -9.14 1.86 -12.84
C SER A 116 -9.25 0.33 -12.98
N TYR A 117 -8.94 -0.18 -14.18
CA TYR A 117 -8.65 -1.60 -14.34
C TYR A 117 -7.39 -1.97 -13.58
N VAL A 118 -7.44 -3.03 -12.79
CA VAL A 118 -6.31 -3.53 -12.03
C VAL A 118 -6.06 -5.01 -12.31
N LYS A 119 -4.79 -5.39 -12.31
CA LYS A 119 -4.36 -6.78 -12.48
C LYS A 119 -4.14 -7.45 -11.13
N LYS A 120 -4.28 -8.77 -11.09
CA LYS A 120 -3.87 -9.58 -9.94
C LYS A 120 -2.43 -9.27 -9.56
N ASN A 121 -2.15 -9.14 -8.26
CA ASN A 121 -0.87 -8.77 -7.65
C ASN A 121 -0.41 -7.33 -7.92
N GLN A 122 -1.21 -6.50 -8.57
CA GLN A 122 -0.90 -5.07 -8.74
C GLN A 122 -1.10 -4.33 -7.42
N ILE A 123 -0.14 -3.45 -7.06
CA ILE A 123 -0.29 -2.51 -5.94
C ILE A 123 -1.35 -1.48 -6.33
N ILE A 124 -2.35 -1.30 -5.48
CA ILE A 124 -3.47 -0.37 -5.69
C ILE A 124 -3.56 0.72 -4.63
N VAL A 125 -3.17 0.42 -3.41
CA VAL A 125 -3.09 1.40 -2.31
C VAL A 125 -1.73 1.28 -1.65
N SER A 126 -1.14 2.41 -1.28
CA SER A 126 0.10 2.50 -0.52
C SER A 126 -0.13 3.38 0.69
N ILE A 127 0.11 2.84 1.88
CA ILE A 127 0.01 3.54 3.16
C ILE A 127 1.42 3.81 3.64
N LYS A 128 1.70 5.04 4.08
CA LYS A 128 3.03 5.45 4.54
C LYS A 128 2.94 6.22 5.85
N ALA A 129 3.65 5.75 6.88
CA ALA A 129 3.95 6.54 8.07
C ALA A 129 5.17 7.42 7.80
N ILE A 130 5.06 8.71 8.11
CA ILE A 130 6.14 9.68 7.94
C ILE A 130 7.13 9.63 9.12
N PRO A 131 6.68 9.71 10.39
CA PRO A 131 7.54 9.54 11.55
C PRO A 131 7.82 8.05 11.84
N PHE A 132 8.68 7.78 12.81
CA PHE A 132 9.02 6.42 13.26
C PHE A 132 7.94 5.74 14.09
N ALA A 133 7.02 6.53 14.62
CA ALA A 133 5.88 6.06 15.39
C ALA A 133 4.71 7.05 15.28
N ILE A 134 3.50 6.55 15.50
CA ILE A 134 2.26 7.31 15.48
C ILE A 134 1.59 7.20 16.84
N ASN A 135 1.12 8.33 17.38
CA ASN A 135 0.43 8.31 18.66
C ASN A 135 -0.90 7.53 18.58
N LYS A 136 -1.20 6.73 19.60
CA LYS A 136 -2.44 5.90 19.68
C LYS A 136 -3.73 6.72 19.51
N LYS A 137 -3.76 7.99 19.94
CA LYS A 137 -4.94 8.85 19.74
C LYS A 137 -5.15 9.18 18.27
N VAL A 138 -4.07 9.45 17.54
CA VAL A 138 -4.09 9.69 16.08
C VAL A 138 -4.50 8.40 15.37
N MET A 139 -3.91 7.25 15.72
CA MET A 139 -4.28 5.94 15.19
C MET A 139 -5.77 5.66 15.31
N LYS A 140 -6.38 5.88 16.48
CA LYS A 140 -7.82 5.68 16.69
C LYS A 140 -8.68 6.53 15.76
N LYS A 141 -8.27 7.79 15.48
CA LYS A 141 -8.99 8.66 14.54
C LYS A 141 -8.91 8.11 13.11
N ILE A 142 -7.72 7.73 12.65
CA ILE A 142 -7.51 7.18 11.30
C ILE A 142 -8.32 5.89 11.13
N ILE A 143 -8.25 4.96 12.08
CA ILE A 143 -8.99 3.70 12.05
C ILE A 143 -10.49 3.94 11.94
N LYS A 144 -11.04 4.91 12.71
CA LYS A 144 -12.46 5.26 12.62
C LYS A 144 -12.88 5.78 11.24
N THR A 145 -11.98 6.52 10.57
CA THR A 145 -12.25 7.15 9.26
C THR A 145 -11.99 6.19 8.10
N SER A 146 -11.10 5.20 8.26
CA SER A 146 -10.58 4.38 7.15
C SER A 146 -11.27 3.03 6.95
N SER A 147 -12.38 2.76 7.61
CA SER A 147 -13.05 1.45 7.54
C SER A 147 -13.66 1.19 6.16
N ASN A 148 -13.35 0.03 5.59
CA ASN A 148 -14.00 -0.52 4.38
C ASN A 148 -13.97 0.42 3.16
N CYS A 149 -12.84 1.08 2.91
CA CYS A 149 -12.75 2.14 1.89
C CYS A 149 -12.55 1.62 0.47
N PHE A 150 -11.85 0.49 0.27
CA PHE A 150 -11.42 0.02 -1.04
C PHE A 150 -11.90 -1.39 -1.33
N LYS A 151 -12.30 -1.63 -2.58
CA LYS A 151 -12.63 -2.97 -3.08
C LYS A 151 -12.27 -3.10 -4.56
N VAL A 152 -11.98 -4.32 -4.99
CA VAL A 152 -11.85 -4.66 -6.41
C VAL A 152 -13.02 -5.54 -6.80
N LEU A 153 -13.81 -5.08 -7.78
CA LEU A 153 -14.94 -5.81 -8.32
C LEU A 153 -14.46 -6.69 -9.46
N PRO A 154 -14.80 -7.99 -9.47
CA PRO A 154 -14.48 -8.88 -10.58
C PRO A 154 -15.30 -8.52 -11.82
N PHE A 155 -14.72 -8.71 -13.00
CA PHE A 155 -15.48 -8.63 -14.24
C PHE A 155 -16.41 -9.85 -14.37
N GLN A 156 -17.62 -9.59 -14.81
CA GLN A 156 -18.58 -10.64 -15.14
C GLN A 156 -18.56 -10.86 -16.66
N LYS A 157 -18.48 -12.12 -17.07
CA LYS A 157 -18.68 -12.47 -18.49
C LYS A 157 -20.11 -12.11 -18.90
N LYS A 158 -20.24 -11.38 -20.00
CA LYS A 158 -21.52 -11.01 -20.62
C LYS A 158 -21.54 -11.52 -22.05
N ASN A 159 -22.71 -11.89 -22.53
CA ASN A 159 -22.90 -12.11 -23.95
C ASN A 159 -23.07 -10.75 -24.64
N VAL A 160 -22.25 -10.51 -25.65
CA VAL A 160 -22.30 -9.28 -26.45
C VAL A 160 -22.76 -9.67 -27.86
N HIS A 161 -23.81 -9.01 -28.35
CA HIS A 161 -24.30 -9.18 -29.70
C HIS A 161 -23.95 -7.94 -30.52
N LEU A 162 -23.10 -8.10 -31.53
CA LEU A 162 -22.78 -7.04 -32.48
C LEU A 162 -23.83 -7.04 -33.59
N ILE A 163 -24.64 -6.00 -33.67
CA ILE A 163 -25.60 -5.79 -34.74
C ILE A 163 -25.05 -4.71 -35.67
N GLN A 164 -24.92 -5.06 -36.96
CA GLN A 164 -24.41 -4.14 -37.98
C GLN A 164 -25.54 -3.94 -39.04
N SER A 165 -25.88 -2.66 -39.30
CA SER A 165 -26.74 -2.30 -40.43
C SER A 165 -25.92 -2.18 -41.71
N ARG A 166 -26.46 -2.61 -42.81
CA ARG A 166 -25.84 -2.56 -44.14
C ARG A 166 -26.77 -1.86 -45.14
N ASN A 167 -26.22 -0.96 -45.92
CA ASN A 167 -26.91 -0.39 -47.07
C ASN A 167 -26.10 -0.74 -48.37
N GLN A 168 -26.63 -0.38 -49.53
CA GLN A 168 -26.03 -0.72 -50.83
C GLN A 168 -24.59 -0.19 -51.00
N ASN A 169 -24.21 0.86 -50.28
CA ASN A 169 -22.86 1.50 -50.37
C ASN A 169 -21.92 1.08 -49.21
N THR A 170 -22.35 0.19 -48.33
CA THR A 170 -21.51 -0.24 -47.20
C THR A 170 -20.46 -1.23 -47.66
N LEU A 171 -19.19 -0.85 -47.56
CA LEU A 171 -18.07 -1.70 -47.90
C LEU A 171 -17.93 -2.88 -46.92
N GLU A 172 -17.82 -4.08 -47.40
CA GLU A 172 -17.68 -5.31 -46.62
C GLU A 172 -16.49 -5.26 -45.66
N LYS A 173 -15.35 -4.71 -46.09
CA LYS A 173 -14.15 -4.47 -45.26
C LYS A 173 -14.42 -3.67 -43.99
N VAL A 174 -15.37 -2.75 -44.00
CA VAL A 174 -15.74 -1.95 -42.80
C VAL A 174 -16.45 -2.82 -41.78
N LEU A 175 -17.36 -3.69 -42.25
CA LEU A 175 -18.08 -4.63 -41.39
C LEU A 175 -17.13 -5.65 -40.75
N GLU A 176 -16.23 -6.25 -41.54
CA GLU A 176 -15.22 -7.20 -41.08
C GLU A 176 -14.28 -6.56 -40.04
N LYS A 177 -13.78 -5.33 -40.31
CA LYS A 177 -12.92 -4.60 -39.39
C LYS A 177 -13.63 -4.36 -38.04
N THR A 178 -14.92 -4.05 -38.07
CA THR A 178 -15.71 -3.85 -36.84
C THR A 178 -15.81 -5.15 -36.03
N VAL A 179 -16.02 -6.29 -36.70
CA VAL A 179 -16.03 -7.60 -36.02
C VAL A 179 -14.69 -7.92 -35.36
N ILE A 180 -13.59 -7.65 -36.05
CA ILE A 180 -12.21 -7.91 -35.51
C ILE A 180 -11.91 -7.05 -34.29
N ILE A 181 -12.33 -5.77 -34.31
CA ILE A 181 -12.08 -4.83 -33.21
C ILE A 181 -12.96 -5.14 -32.00
N THR A 182 -14.16 -5.72 -32.22
CA THR A 182 -15.13 -6.01 -31.14
C THR A 182 -14.84 -7.34 -30.45
N LYS A 183 -14.12 -8.27 -31.08
CA LYS A 183 -13.67 -9.55 -30.49
C LYS A 183 -12.49 -9.36 -29.56
#